data_da8d4b861a252ef48828a64578447d6d
#
_entry.id   da8d4b861a252ef48828a64578447d6d
#
_cell.length_a   1.000
_cell.length_b   1.000
_cell.length_c   1.000
_cell.angle_alpha   90.00
_cell.angle_beta   90.00
_cell.angle_gamma   90.00
#
_symmetry.space_group_name_H-M   'P 1'
#
loop_
_entity.id
_entity.type
_entity.pdbx_description
1 polymer ?
#
loop_
_entity_poly.entity_id
_entity_poly.type
_entity_poly.pdbx_seq_one_letter_code
_entity_poly.pdbx_strand_id
1 'polypeptide(L)'
;YQVAMACHRLTAIGQATGQDQLAFFDAIAPIVHRDSIDFDIAWFQSRYDKQGPGGGVADYINLPLDEAQYKSFVAALLEGEKTDFKEWEKSTPYFEGCLPIEVMAERGEDTLSFGPMKPVGLSDPRSGRRPFAVVQLRQDNALGTLWNMVGFQTKLKHGEQTRIFRTIPALENARF
;
A
#
# COMPACT_ATOMS: atom_id res chain seq x y z
N TYR A 1 -13.94 -9.25 -11.76
CA TYR A 1 -14.84 -10.30 -11.20
C TYR A 1 -15.19 -10.01 -9.74
N GLN A 2 -14.22 -9.61 -8.90
CA GLN A 2 -14.47 -9.28 -7.48
C GLN A 2 -15.31 -8.00 -7.30
N VAL A 3 -15.10 -6.98 -8.11
CA VAL A 3 -15.84 -5.71 -8.07
C VAL A 3 -17.32 -5.90 -8.37
N ALA A 4 -17.64 -6.68 -9.41
CA ALA A 4 -19.03 -6.98 -9.76
C ALA A 4 -19.74 -7.76 -8.64
N MET A 5 -19.06 -8.67 -7.97
CA MET A 5 -19.58 -9.41 -6.83
C MET A 5 -19.80 -8.51 -5.60
N ALA A 6 -18.92 -7.54 -5.36
CA ALA A 6 -19.06 -6.59 -4.26
C ALA A 6 -20.25 -5.64 -4.48
N CYS A 7 -20.44 -5.11 -5.69
CA CYS A 7 -21.60 -4.30 -6.02
C CYS A 7 -22.91 -5.05 -5.86
N HIS A 8 -23.00 -6.32 -6.29
CA HIS A 8 -24.18 -7.15 -6.09
C HIS A 8 -24.49 -7.39 -4.60
N ARG A 9 -23.46 -7.63 -3.79
CA ARG A 9 -23.64 -7.81 -2.34
C ARG A 9 -24.11 -6.54 -1.65
N LEU A 10 -23.59 -5.37 -2.03
CA LEU A 10 -24.02 -4.09 -1.48
C LEU A 10 -25.48 -3.79 -1.82
N THR A 11 -25.92 -4.04 -3.05
CA THR A 11 -27.32 -3.89 -3.44
C THR A 11 -28.22 -4.81 -2.61
N ALA A 12 -27.84 -6.08 -2.41
CA ALA A 12 -28.61 -7.03 -1.60
C ALA A 12 -28.65 -6.61 -0.11
N ILE A 13 -27.55 -6.09 0.43
CA ILE A 13 -27.50 -5.58 1.81
C ILE A 13 -28.37 -4.34 1.96
N GLY A 14 -28.29 -3.37 1.01
CA GLY A 14 -29.14 -2.19 1.00
C GLY A 14 -30.61 -2.53 0.99
N GLN A 15 -31.03 -3.48 0.14
CA GLN A 15 -32.40 -3.97 0.09
C GLN A 15 -32.83 -4.66 1.40
N ALA A 16 -31.94 -5.43 2.02
CA ALA A 16 -32.24 -6.16 3.25
C ALA A 16 -32.27 -5.25 4.49
N THR A 17 -31.49 -4.17 4.52
CA THR A 17 -31.35 -3.27 5.69
C THR A 17 -32.11 -1.95 5.55
N GLY A 18 -32.62 -1.63 4.36
CA GLY A 18 -33.25 -0.33 4.06
C GLY A 18 -32.27 0.85 4.08
N GLN A 19 -30.96 0.59 3.97
CA GLN A 19 -29.94 1.64 3.96
C GLN A 19 -29.56 2.04 2.54
N ASP A 20 -29.84 3.29 2.16
CA ASP A 20 -29.56 3.84 0.83
C ASP A 20 -28.14 4.38 0.66
N GLN A 21 -27.33 4.41 1.74
CA GLN A 21 -25.99 5.02 1.77
C GLN A 21 -24.86 3.99 1.91
N LEU A 22 -24.95 2.91 1.16
CA LEU A 22 -23.86 1.95 1.05
C LEU A 22 -22.92 2.36 -0.09
N ALA A 23 -21.72 2.80 0.26
CA ALA A 23 -20.69 3.16 -0.69
C ALA A 23 -19.62 2.06 -0.76
N PHE A 24 -19.19 1.73 -1.97
CA PHE A 24 -18.06 0.82 -2.20
C PHE A 24 -16.97 1.59 -2.95
N PHE A 25 -15.75 1.48 -2.45
CA PHE A 25 -14.59 2.11 -3.03
C PHE A 25 -13.59 1.05 -3.51
N ASP A 26 -13.24 1.08 -4.80
CA ASP A 26 -12.39 0.11 -5.45
C ASP A 26 -10.95 0.63 -5.59
N ALA A 27 -10.27 0.81 -4.47
CA ALA A 27 -8.84 1.04 -4.46
C ALA A 27 -8.16 -0.19 -3.86
N ILE A 28 -7.40 -0.90 -4.68
CA ILE A 28 -6.71 -2.12 -4.29
C ILE A 28 -5.22 -1.79 -4.08
N ALA A 29 -4.64 -2.28 -2.99
CA ALA A 29 -3.21 -2.18 -2.78
C ALA A 29 -2.50 -3.24 -3.64
N PRO A 30 -1.35 -2.89 -4.26
CA PRO A 30 -0.60 -3.83 -5.07
C PRO A 30 -0.11 -5.04 -4.27
N ILE A 31 -0.07 -6.19 -4.94
CA ILE A 31 0.45 -7.44 -4.41
C ILE A 31 1.77 -7.75 -5.11
N VAL A 32 2.79 -8.07 -4.34
CA VAL A 32 4.15 -8.33 -4.80
C VAL A 32 4.49 -9.80 -4.63
N HIS A 33 5.09 -10.42 -5.64
CA HIS A 33 5.67 -11.76 -5.52
C HIS A 33 6.95 -11.73 -4.68
N ARG A 34 7.00 -12.53 -3.60
CA ARG A 34 8.10 -12.54 -2.63
C ARG A 34 9.47 -12.80 -3.26
N ASP A 35 9.55 -13.70 -4.22
CA ASP A 35 10.78 -14.10 -4.91
C ASP A 35 11.34 -13.03 -5.85
N SER A 36 10.61 -11.94 -6.06
CA SER A 36 11.02 -10.78 -6.83
C SER A 36 11.42 -9.57 -5.98
N ILE A 37 11.41 -9.71 -4.65
CA ILE A 37 11.86 -8.69 -3.70
C ILE A 37 13.36 -8.86 -3.48
N ASP A 38 14.10 -7.74 -3.53
CA ASP A 38 15.52 -7.73 -3.19
C ASP A 38 15.73 -7.76 -1.66
N PHE A 39 16.12 -8.92 -1.13
CA PHE A 39 16.40 -9.12 0.28
C PHE A 39 17.81 -8.69 0.72
N ASP A 40 18.67 -8.23 -0.19
CA ASP A 40 19.86 -7.50 0.17
C ASP A 40 19.52 -6.09 0.68
N ILE A 41 18.34 -5.58 0.31
CA ILE A 41 17.81 -4.28 0.75
C ILE A 41 16.68 -4.45 1.77
N ALA A 42 15.73 -5.35 1.53
CA ALA A 42 14.58 -5.60 2.39
C ALA A 42 14.93 -6.43 3.63
N TRP A 43 14.14 -6.32 4.69
CA TRP A 43 14.28 -7.18 5.88
C TRP A 43 12.94 -7.47 6.54
N PHE A 44 12.92 -8.54 7.34
CA PHE A 44 11.76 -8.91 8.13
C PHE A 44 11.82 -8.26 9.52
N GLN A 45 10.78 -7.52 9.90
CA GLN A 45 10.61 -6.98 11.26
C GLN A 45 9.17 -6.52 11.48
N SER A 46 8.63 -6.77 12.66
CA SER A 46 7.42 -6.13 13.16
C SER A 46 7.77 -4.84 13.91
N ARG A 47 6.91 -3.83 13.87
CA ARG A 47 7.17 -2.56 14.57
C ARG A 47 7.33 -2.79 16.07
N TYR A 48 8.39 -2.21 16.65
CA TYR A 48 8.76 -2.35 18.05
C TYR A 48 9.01 -3.81 18.47
N ASP A 49 9.34 -4.68 17.51
CA ASP A 49 9.53 -6.12 17.71
C ASP A 49 8.35 -6.80 18.42
N LYS A 50 7.13 -6.23 18.23
CA LYS A 50 5.91 -6.81 18.80
C LYS A 50 5.61 -8.14 18.16
N GLN A 51 5.25 -9.12 18.99
CA GLN A 51 4.77 -10.41 18.51
C GLN A 51 3.44 -10.26 17.77
N GLY A 52 3.39 -10.80 16.56
CA GLY A 52 2.16 -10.91 15.79
C GLY A 52 1.28 -12.08 16.28
N PRO A 53 0.10 -12.24 15.67
CA PRO A 53 -0.83 -13.32 16.01
C PRO A 53 -0.23 -14.73 15.91
N GLY A 54 0.80 -14.92 15.07
CA GLY A 54 1.55 -16.17 14.90
C GLY A 54 2.69 -16.38 15.90
N GLY A 55 2.91 -15.45 16.86
CA GLY A 55 4.02 -15.52 17.83
C GLY A 55 5.37 -15.05 17.27
N GLY A 56 5.44 -14.62 16.01
CA GLY A 56 6.65 -14.09 15.36
C GLY A 56 6.83 -12.58 15.62
N VAL A 57 8.08 -12.13 15.59
CA VAL A 57 8.46 -10.70 15.66
C VAL A 57 8.79 -10.10 14.30
N ALA A 58 8.54 -10.86 13.22
CA ALA A 58 8.98 -10.56 11.86
C ALA A 58 7.86 -10.77 10.82
N ASP A 59 6.65 -10.24 11.12
CA ASP A 59 5.44 -10.46 10.30
C ASP A 59 5.40 -9.59 9.04
N TYR A 60 6.27 -8.60 8.93
CA TYR A 60 6.29 -7.66 7.80
C TYR A 60 7.64 -7.67 7.10
N ILE A 61 7.63 -7.57 5.78
CA ILE A 61 8.81 -7.20 5.00
C ILE A 61 8.87 -5.68 4.94
N ASN A 62 10.03 -5.11 5.26
CA ASN A 62 10.25 -3.67 5.29
C ASN A 62 11.19 -3.26 4.17
N LEU A 63 10.80 -2.28 3.38
CA LEU A 63 11.52 -1.74 2.24
C LEU A 63 11.94 -0.31 2.60
N PRO A 64 13.22 -0.04 2.88
CA PRO A 64 13.69 1.26 3.29
C PRO A 64 13.81 2.22 2.10
N LEU A 65 13.59 3.50 2.37
CA LEU A 65 13.94 4.59 1.48
C LEU A 65 14.74 5.63 2.27
N ASP A 66 15.76 6.19 1.64
CA ASP A 66 16.36 7.44 2.08
C ASP A 66 15.50 8.64 1.66
N GLU A 67 15.90 9.86 2.04
CA GLU A 67 15.13 11.07 1.76
C GLU A 67 15.01 11.35 0.25
N ALA A 68 16.08 11.16 -0.51
CA ALA A 68 16.09 11.42 -1.94
C ALA A 68 15.21 10.41 -2.70
N GLN A 69 15.30 9.13 -2.34
CA GLN A 69 14.46 8.06 -2.89
C GLN A 69 12.98 8.30 -2.57
N TYR A 70 12.67 8.70 -1.35
CA TYR A 70 11.32 9.04 -0.92
C TYR A 70 10.74 10.18 -1.74
N LYS A 71 11.46 11.31 -1.87
CA LYS A 71 11.01 12.48 -2.65
C LYS A 71 10.81 12.14 -4.12
N SER A 72 11.72 11.38 -4.71
CA SER A 72 11.60 10.89 -6.08
C SER A 72 10.36 10.00 -6.26
N PHE A 73 10.10 9.10 -5.31
CA PHE A 73 8.92 8.25 -5.31
C PHE A 73 7.62 9.06 -5.21
N VAL A 74 7.54 10.04 -4.28
CA VAL A 74 6.37 10.90 -4.13
C VAL A 74 6.10 11.72 -5.40
N ALA A 75 7.13 12.28 -6.01
CA ALA A 75 7.00 13.01 -7.27
C ALA A 75 6.44 12.11 -8.39
N ALA A 76 7.01 10.92 -8.57
CA ALA A 76 6.54 9.96 -9.57
C ALA A 76 5.09 9.52 -9.31
N LEU A 77 4.70 9.38 -8.04
CA LEU A 77 3.35 9.01 -7.62
C LEU A 77 2.32 10.10 -7.99
N LEU A 78 2.69 11.37 -7.79
CA LEU A 78 1.83 12.51 -8.12
C LEU A 78 1.65 12.69 -9.63
N GLU A 79 2.71 12.45 -10.41
CA GLU A 79 2.72 12.54 -11.87
C GLU A 79 2.05 11.34 -12.56
N GLY A 80 1.91 10.21 -11.86
CA GLY A 80 1.40 8.97 -12.42
C GLY A 80 -0.01 9.08 -12.98
N GLU A 81 -0.26 8.45 -14.12
CA GLU A 81 -1.59 8.39 -14.71
C GLU A 81 -2.56 7.60 -13.84
N LYS A 82 -3.69 8.25 -13.54
CA LYS A 82 -4.75 7.68 -12.69
C LYS A 82 -5.93 7.23 -13.54
N THR A 83 -6.67 6.25 -13.05
CA THR A 83 -7.96 5.87 -13.63
C THR A 83 -9.00 6.92 -13.27
N ASP A 84 -9.78 7.37 -14.24
CA ASP A 84 -10.86 8.32 -14.00
C ASP A 84 -11.88 7.74 -13.02
N PHE A 85 -12.37 8.62 -12.12
CA PHE A 85 -13.47 8.28 -11.25
C PHE A 85 -14.75 8.06 -12.06
N LYS A 86 -15.45 6.99 -11.79
CA LYS A 86 -16.82 6.84 -12.24
C LYS A 86 -17.69 7.90 -11.57
N GLU A 87 -18.77 8.32 -12.22
CA GLU A 87 -19.67 9.38 -11.73
C GLU A 87 -20.10 9.19 -10.28
N TRP A 88 -20.43 7.96 -9.89
CA TRP A 88 -20.84 7.62 -8.53
C TRP A 88 -19.69 7.63 -7.50
N GLU A 89 -18.44 7.50 -7.94
CA GLU A 89 -17.25 7.60 -7.06
C GLU A 89 -16.92 9.06 -6.73
N LYS A 90 -17.23 10.00 -7.62
CA LYS A 90 -16.97 11.43 -7.42
C LYS A 90 -17.73 12.03 -6.24
N SER A 91 -18.91 11.47 -5.92
CA SER A 91 -19.76 11.93 -4.82
C SER A 91 -19.61 11.12 -3.55
N THR A 92 -18.82 10.05 -3.56
CA THR A 92 -18.61 9.18 -2.41
C THR A 92 -17.46 9.71 -1.55
N PRO A 93 -17.70 10.10 -0.28
CA PRO A 93 -16.61 10.50 0.61
C PRO A 93 -15.67 9.34 0.84
N TYR A 94 -14.37 9.60 0.72
CA TYR A 94 -13.35 8.62 1.08
C TYR A 94 -13.44 8.27 2.56
N PHE A 95 -13.43 6.98 2.87
CA PHE A 95 -13.12 6.53 4.22
C PHE A 95 -11.64 6.74 4.48
N GLU A 96 -11.26 7.48 5.54
CA GLU A 96 -9.86 7.87 5.77
C GLU A 96 -8.87 6.69 5.76
N GLY A 97 -9.29 5.51 6.23
CA GLY A 97 -8.46 4.30 6.23
C GLY A 97 -8.27 3.63 4.86
N CYS A 98 -8.96 4.10 3.81
CA CYS A 98 -8.93 3.54 2.45
C CYS A 98 -8.58 4.59 1.40
N LEU A 99 -8.03 5.73 1.80
CA LEU A 99 -7.58 6.77 0.87
C LEU A 99 -6.52 6.22 -0.08
N PRO A 100 -6.64 6.48 -1.39
CA PRO A 100 -5.56 6.20 -2.33
C PRO A 100 -4.29 6.93 -1.92
N ILE A 101 -3.14 6.26 -2.08
CA ILE A 101 -1.86 6.79 -1.63
C ILE A 101 -1.48 8.10 -2.35
N GLU A 102 -1.85 8.25 -3.61
CA GLU A 102 -1.66 9.48 -4.37
C GLU A 102 -2.48 10.65 -3.79
N VAL A 103 -3.70 10.40 -3.31
CA VAL A 103 -4.53 11.41 -2.64
C VAL A 103 -3.94 11.83 -1.29
N MET A 104 -3.31 10.90 -0.58
CA MET A 104 -2.55 11.23 0.62
C MET A 104 -1.32 12.07 0.29
N ALA A 105 -0.59 11.74 -0.78
CA ALA A 105 0.59 12.47 -1.23
C ALA A 105 0.26 13.92 -1.65
N GLU A 106 -0.89 14.16 -2.25
CA GLU A 106 -1.39 15.50 -2.63
C GLU A 106 -1.56 16.45 -1.44
N ARG A 107 -1.69 15.91 -0.21
CA ARG A 107 -1.83 16.72 1.02
C ARG A 107 -0.52 17.36 1.49
N GLY A 108 0.62 16.95 0.95
CA GLY A 108 1.93 17.48 1.24
C GLY A 108 3.04 16.45 1.12
N GLU A 109 4.24 16.91 0.80
CA GLU A 109 5.41 16.07 0.52
C GLU A 109 5.72 15.07 1.63
N ASP A 110 5.58 15.48 2.89
CA ASP A 110 5.91 14.65 4.06
C ASP A 110 4.75 13.75 4.53
N THR A 111 3.56 13.88 3.95
CA THR A 111 2.36 13.18 4.43
C THR A 111 2.56 11.67 4.52
N LEU A 112 3.20 11.06 3.52
CA LEU A 112 3.39 9.62 3.50
C LEU A 112 4.42 9.14 4.53
N SER A 113 5.47 9.92 4.81
CA SER A 113 6.51 9.60 5.80
C SER A 113 6.01 9.69 7.25
N PHE A 114 4.94 10.42 7.49
CA PHE A 114 4.22 10.45 8.77
C PHE A 114 3.00 9.53 8.80
N GLY A 115 2.58 9.03 7.65
CA GLY A 115 1.45 8.14 7.43
C GLY A 115 1.86 6.68 7.15
N PRO A 116 1.49 6.12 5.99
CA PRO A 116 1.71 4.71 5.66
C PRO A 116 3.19 4.32 5.55
N MET A 117 4.07 5.26 5.21
CA MET A 117 5.52 5.03 5.09
C MET A 117 6.32 5.42 6.33
N LYS A 118 5.66 5.64 7.47
CA LYS A 118 6.29 6.03 8.72
C LYS A 118 7.31 4.98 9.19
N PRO A 119 8.58 5.36 9.49
CA PRO A 119 9.63 4.40 9.87
C PRO A 119 9.70 4.09 11.36
N VAL A 120 8.80 4.63 12.17
CA VAL A 120 8.83 4.51 13.64
C VAL A 120 8.70 3.06 14.11
N GLY A 121 9.56 2.66 15.03
CA GLY A 121 9.60 1.30 15.58
C GLY A 121 10.29 0.28 14.68
N LEU A 122 11.00 0.74 13.64
CA LEU A 122 11.79 -0.08 12.72
C LEU A 122 13.26 0.40 12.71
N SER A 123 14.18 -0.54 12.57
CA SER A 123 15.62 -0.28 12.42
C SER A 123 16.17 -1.16 11.32
N ASP A 124 16.88 -0.57 10.37
CA ASP A 124 17.57 -1.34 9.34
C ASP A 124 18.70 -2.16 9.97
N PRO A 125 18.67 -3.51 9.89
CA PRO A 125 19.66 -4.36 10.55
C PRO A 125 21.08 -4.17 10.02
N ARG A 126 21.26 -3.62 8.82
CA ARG A 126 22.58 -3.38 8.21
C ARG A 126 23.24 -2.13 8.76
N SER A 127 22.48 -1.06 8.93
CA SER A 127 22.97 0.23 9.41
C SER A 127 22.76 0.45 10.90
N GLY A 128 21.86 -0.31 11.54
CA GLY A 128 21.38 -0.09 12.90
C GLY A 128 20.58 1.21 13.05
N ARG A 129 20.27 1.89 11.95
CA ARG A 129 19.59 3.19 11.94
C ARG A 129 18.15 3.08 11.45
N ARG A 130 17.34 4.02 11.89
CA ARG A 130 15.98 4.20 11.36
C ARG A 130 16.08 4.83 9.97
N PRO A 131 15.46 4.22 8.92
CA PRO A 131 15.37 4.82 7.59
C PRO A 131 14.57 6.13 7.61
N PHE A 132 14.64 6.90 6.51
CA PHE A 132 13.79 8.10 6.36
C PHE A 132 12.32 7.70 6.20
N ALA A 133 12.03 6.75 5.34
CA ALA A 133 10.70 6.17 5.14
C ALA A 133 10.79 4.66 4.92
N VAL A 134 9.70 3.93 5.12
CA VAL A 134 9.62 2.47 4.93
C VAL A 134 8.29 2.10 4.30
N VAL A 135 8.33 1.31 3.23
CA VAL A 135 7.16 0.59 2.75
C VAL A 135 7.08 -0.76 3.45
N GLN A 136 5.94 -1.08 4.03
CA GLN A 136 5.70 -2.37 4.68
C GLN A 136 4.88 -3.27 3.78
N LEU A 137 5.31 -4.52 3.66
CA LEU A 137 4.52 -5.57 3.01
C LEU A 137 4.01 -6.54 4.06
N ARG A 138 2.75 -6.94 3.92
CA ARG A 138 2.10 -7.96 4.74
C ARG A 138 1.81 -9.19 3.91
N GLN A 139 2.01 -10.38 4.49
CA GLN A 139 1.67 -11.64 3.83
C GLN A 139 0.19 -11.67 3.42
N ASP A 140 -0.07 -11.98 2.15
CA ASP A 140 -1.41 -11.99 1.56
C ASP A 140 -2.00 -13.40 1.43
N ASN A 141 -1.16 -14.41 1.23
CA ASN A 141 -1.61 -15.79 1.09
C ASN A 141 -0.94 -16.75 2.09
N ALA A 142 -1.56 -17.88 2.37
CA ALA A 142 -1.07 -18.88 3.32
C ALA A 142 0.30 -19.47 2.95
N LEU A 143 0.66 -19.48 1.65
CA LEU A 143 1.95 -19.98 1.17
C LEU A 143 3.10 -19.00 1.39
N GLY A 144 2.82 -17.74 1.75
CA GLY A 144 3.83 -16.70 1.91
C GLY A 144 4.52 -16.27 0.61
N THR A 145 3.92 -16.56 -0.53
CA THR A 145 4.46 -16.22 -1.86
C THR A 145 4.01 -14.86 -2.36
N LEU A 146 2.91 -14.33 -1.83
CA LEU A 146 2.30 -13.06 -2.19
C LEU A 146 2.25 -12.12 -0.99
N TRP A 147 2.62 -10.86 -1.22
CA TRP A 147 2.73 -9.85 -0.17
C TRP A 147 2.07 -8.55 -0.58
N ASN A 148 1.15 -8.07 0.23
CA ASN A 148 0.36 -6.87 0.00
C ASN A 148 1.08 -5.62 0.52
N MET A 149 1.12 -4.56 -0.27
CA MET A 149 1.70 -3.26 0.13
C MET A 149 0.74 -2.54 1.09
N VAL A 150 1.12 -2.45 2.37
CA VAL A 150 0.26 -1.92 3.43
C VAL A 150 0.02 -0.42 3.28
N GLY A 151 -1.25 -0.02 3.14
CA GLY A 151 -1.62 1.40 3.01
C GLY A 151 -1.38 1.99 1.63
N PHE A 152 -1.15 1.15 0.61
CA PHE A 152 -0.87 1.56 -0.77
C PHE A 152 -2.05 1.32 -1.70
N GLN A 153 -3.28 1.47 -1.20
CA GLN A 153 -4.44 1.52 -2.10
C GLN A 153 -4.21 2.61 -3.14
N THR A 154 -4.45 2.31 -4.41
CA THR A 154 -4.12 3.22 -5.50
C THR A 154 -5.12 3.16 -6.63
N LYS A 155 -5.29 4.27 -7.33
CA LYS A 155 -6.01 4.39 -8.60
C LYS A 155 -5.09 4.59 -9.80
N LEU A 156 -3.80 4.44 -9.61
CA LEU A 156 -2.86 4.43 -10.73
C LEU A 156 -3.24 3.34 -11.74
N LYS A 157 -3.11 3.64 -13.01
CA LYS A 157 -3.23 2.62 -14.06
C LYS A 157 -2.18 1.52 -13.84
N HIS A 158 -2.49 0.28 -14.21
CA HIS A 158 -1.62 -0.88 -13.92
C HIS A 158 -0.16 -0.69 -14.41
N GLY A 159 0.04 -0.14 -15.60
CA GLY A 159 1.38 0.16 -16.13
C GLY A 159 2.13 1.18 -15.27
N GLU A 160 1.44 2.20 -14.80
CA GLU A 160 1.98 3.22 -13.91
C GLU A 160 2.32 2.64 -12.51
N GLN A 161 1.47 1.77 -11.98
CA GLN A 161 1.79 1.08 -10.73
C GLN A 161 3.13 0.35 -10.83
N THR A 162 3.33 -0.45 -11.88
CA THR A 162 4.59 -1.17 -12.10
C THR A 162 5.77 -0.21 -12.24
N ARG A 163 5.64 0.85 -13.04
CA ARG A 163 6.69 1.84 -13.25
C ARG A 163 7.08 2.56 -11.97
N ILE A 164 6.09 3.05 -11.22
CA ILE A 164 6.30 3.88 -10.03
C ILE A 164 6.78 3.03 -8.85
N PHE A 165 6.15 1.88 -8.58
CA PHE A 165 6.56 1.07 -7.43
C PHE A 165 7.93 0.41 -7.63
N ARG A 166 8.39 0.22 -8.85
CA ARG A 166 9.77 -0.21 -9.14
C ARG A 166 10.83 0.88 -8.90
N THR A 167 10.45 2.12 -8.61
CA THR A 167 11.40 3.14 -8.13
C THR A 167 11.81 2.93 -6.67
N ILE A 168 11.08 2.09 -5.93
CA ILE A 168 11.45 1.65 -4.58
C ILE A 168 12.60 0.63 -4.74
N PRO A 169 13.80 0.87 -4.16
CA PRO A 169 14.99 0.09 -4.47
C PRO A 169 14.80 -1.43 -4.32
N ALA A 170 14.17 -1.88 -3.25
CA ALA A 170 13.92 -3.29 -3.03
C ALA A 170 12.88 -3.92 -4.00
N LEU A 171 12.20 -3.11 -4.83
CA LEU A 171 11.19 -3.53 -5.80
C LEU A 171 11.60 -3.27 -7.26
N GLU A 172 12.85 -2.93 -7.55
CA GLU A 172 13.31 -2.60 -8.91
C GLU A 172 12.94 -3.69 -9.92
N ASN A 173 13.07 -4.95 -9.53
CA ASN A 173 12.74 -6.11 -10.36
C ASN A 173 11.44 -6.83 -9.92
N ALA A 174 10.60 -6.16 -9.14
CA ALA A 174 9.40 -6.76 -8.57
C ALA A 174 8.38 -7.17 -9.64
N ARG A 175 7.71 -8.28 -9.36
CA ARG A 175 6.52 -8.75 -10.08
C ARG A 175 5.28 -8.45 -9.25
N PHE A 176 4.34 -7.76 -9.88
CA PHE A 176 3.06 -7.39 -9.31
C PHE A 176 1.93 -8.24 -9.85
#